data_da670d515562d96c3eb1708d3b970e91
#
_entry.id   da670d515562d96c3eb1708d3b970e91
#
_cell.length_a   1.000
_cell.length_b   1.000
_cell.length_c   1.000
_cell.angle_alpha   90.00
_cell.angle_beta   90.00
_cell.angle_gamma   90.00
#
_symmetry.space_group_name_H-M   'P 1'
#
loop_
_entity.id
_entity.type
_entity.pdbx_description
1 polymer ?
#
loop_
_entity_poly.entity_id
_entity_poly.type
_entity_poly.pdbx_seq_one_letter_code
_entity_poly.pdbx_strand_id
1 'polypeptide(L)'
;MNIRLALIAGGAAALAACATSTDTIEKRLVNLGLDEGRAGCMAEDLDDRLNDRQLSELAGFATNLDRAETPVEAIGSLKSIDDPLIARAVVASSVACAFG
;
A
#
# COMPACT_ATOMS: atom_id res chain seq x y z
N MET A 1 15.14 30.03 -14.68
CA MET A 1 13.79 29.71 -14.25
C MET A 1 13.41 28.27 -14.56
N ASN A 2 13.59 27.82 -15.78
CA ASN A 2 13.28 26.44 -16.17
C ASN A 2 14.11 25.39 -15.44
N ILE A 3 15.36 25.71 -15.09
CA ILE A 3 16.25 24.81 -14.37
C ILE A 3 15.74 24.52 -12.95
N ARG A 4 15.18 25.53 -12.30
CA ARG A 4 14.60 25.37 -10.95
C ARG A 4 13.36 24.48 -10.98
N LEU A 5 12.53 24.64 -11.99
CA LEU A 5 11.34 23.82 -12.19
C LEU A 5 11.72 22.37 -12.46
N ALA A 6 12.77 22.15 -13.26
CA ALA A 6 13.26 20.80 -13.56
C ALA A 6 13.81 20.12 -12.31
N LEU A 7 14.54 20.84 -11.46
CA LEU A 7 15.08 20.30 -10.20
C LEU A 7 13.98 19.97 -9.21
N ILE A 8 12.96 20.82 -9.10
CA ILE A 8 11.81 20.56 -8.23
C ILE A 8 11.03 19.35 -8.73
N ALA A 9 10.83 19.24 -10.03
CA ALA A 9 10.14 18.10 -10.64
C ALA A 9 10.91 16.79 -10.40
N GLY A 10 12.24 16.83 -10.51
CA GLY A 10 13.09 15.65 -10.25
C GLY A 10 13.03 15.21 -8.79
N GLY A 11 13.09 16.16 -7.85
CA GLY A 11 12.97 15.86 -6.43
C GLY A 11 11.58 15.33 -6.06
N ALA A 12 10.53 15.91 -6.63
CA ALA A 12 9.16 15.46 -6.41
C ALA A 12 8.94 14.05 -6.95
N ALA A 13 9.54 13.70 -8.09
CA ALA A 13 9.42 12.36 -8.66
C ALA A 13 10.07 11.30 -7.77
N ALA A 14 11.22 11.59 -7.16
CA ALA A 14 11.88 10.65 -6.25
C ALA A 14 11.05 10.41 -4.97
N LEU A 15 10.48 11.48 -4.40
CA LEU A 15 9.60 11.36 -3.24
C LEU A 15 8.28 10.66 -3.60
N ALA A 16 7.75 10.90 -4.80
CA ALA A 16 6.53 10.27 -5.27
C ALA A 16 6.67 8.75 -5.42
N ALA A 17 7.88 8.24 -5.73
CA ALA A 17 8.10 6.80 -5.86
C ALA A 17 7.90 6.08 -4.53
N CYS A 18 8.38 6.63 -3.40
CA CYS A 18 8.17 6.07 -2.07
C CYS A 18 6.72 6.26 -1.61
N ALA A 19 6.15 7.46 -1.84
CA ALA A 19 4.78 7.79 -1.46
C ALA A 19 3.76 6.98 -2.27
N THR A 20 4.10 6.55 -3.49
CA THR A 20 3.17 5.86 -4.38
C THR A 20 2.72 4.50 -3.82
N SER A 21 3.61 3.72 -3.21
CA SER A 21 3.23 2.41 -2.64
C SER A 21 2.26 2.59 -1.48
N THR A 22 2.58 3.50 -0.56
CA THR A 22 1.72 3.81 0.59
C THR A 22 0.37 4.36 0.13
N ASP A 23 0.38 5.29 -0.82
CA ASP A 23 -0.82 5.88 -1.39
C ASP A 23 -1.67 4.83 -2.11
N THR A 24 -1.04 3.93 -2.85
CA THR A 24 -1.73 2.83 -3.53
C THR A 24 -2.42 1.92 -2.51
N ILE A 25 -1.74 1.56 -1.43
CA ILE A 25 -2.32 0.73 -0.37
C ILE A 25 -3.54 1.41 0.22
N GLU A 26 -3.43 2.69 0.55
CA GLU A 26 -4.55 3.46 1.10
C GLU A 26 -5.76 3.46 0.15
N LYS A 27 -5.53 3.77 -1.11
CA LYS A 27 -6.61 3.80 -2.11
C LYS A 27 -7.27 2.45 -2.29
N ARG A 28 -6.49 1.37 -2.31
CA ARG A 28 -7.04 0.02 -2.47
C ARG A 28 -7.83 -0.40 -1.24
N LEU A 29 -7.39 -0.02 -0.05
CA LEU A 29 -8.14 -0.29 1.18
C LEU A 29 -9.50 0.43 1.17
N VAL A 30 -9.53 1.67 0.72
CA VAL A 30 -10.79 2.42 0.56
C VAL A 30 -11.70 1.70 -0.44
N ASN A 31 -11.16 1.25 -1.56
CA ASN A 31 -11.93 0.53 -2.57
C ASN A 31 -12.47 -0.80 -2.04
N LEU A 32 -11.77 -1.41 -1.08
CA LEU A 32 -12.22 -2.65 -0.43
C LEU A 32 -13.25 -2.43 0.67
N GLY A 33 -13.59 -1.19 0.96
CA GLY A 33 -14.66 -0.85 1.89
C GLY A 33 -14.23 -0.21 3.20
N LEU A 34 -12.93 0.04 3.42
CA LEU A 34 -12.47 0.75 4.61
C LEU A 34 -12.75 2.25 4.47
N ASP A 35 -13.07 2.91 5.58
CA ASP A 35 -13.17 4.36 5.58
C ASP A 35 -11.77 4.99 5.41
N GLU A 36 -11.75 6.24 4.94
CA GLU A 36 -10.49 6.93 4.63
C GLU A 36 -9.57 7.07 5.84
N GLY A 37 -10.12 7.32 7.02
CA GLY A 37 -9.34 7.45 8.25
C GLY A 37 -8.64 6.17 8.62
N ARG A 38 -9.34 5.05 8.55
CA ARG A 38 -8.76 3.74 8.84
C ARG A 38 -7.77 3.31 7.77
N ALA A 39 -8.10 3.53 6.50
CA ALA A 39 -7.21 3.22 5.39
C ALA A 39 -5.89 4.00 5.50
N GLY A 40 -5.96 5.29 5.81
CA GLY A 40 -4.78 6.11 6.02
C GLY A 40 -3.94 5.64 7.22
N CYS A 41 -4.60 5.32 8.33
CA CYS A 41 -3.93 4.78 9.51
C CYS A 41 -3.17 3.48 9.17
N MET A 42 -3.82 2.55 8.49
CA MET A 42 -3.20 1.28 8.12
C MET A 42 -2.05 1.48 7.14
N ALA A 43 -2.19 2.34 6.15
CA ALA A 43 -1.14 2.61 5.19
C ALA A 43 0.11 3.20 5.86
N GLU A 44 -0.06 4.14 6.77
CA GLU A 44 1.05 4.72 7.52
C GLU A 44 1.70 3.71 8.46
N ASP A 45 0.91 2.92 9.16
CA ASP A 45 1.42 1.90 10.07
C ASP A 45 2.19 0.81 9.30
N LEU A 46 1.70 0.42 8.14
CA LEU A 46 2.39 -0.53 7.27
C LEU A 46 3.71 0.04 6.74
N ASP A 47 3.75 1.34 6.43
CA ASP A 47 4.97 2.02 6.01
C ASP A 47 6.04 1.96 7.10
N ASP A 48 5.64 2.07 8.36
CA ASP A 48 6.54 1.98 9.51
C ASP A 48 7.03 0.55 9.76
N ARG A 49 6.21 -0.45 9.47
CA ARG A 49 6.52 -1.87 9.76
C ARG A 49 7.26 -2.58 8.65
N LEU A 50 7.07 -2.15 7.40
CA LEU A 50 7.62 -2.82 6.22
C LEU A 50 8.65 -1.95 5.53
N ASN A 51 9.62 -2.59 4.85
CA ASN A 51 10.56 -1.89 4.01
C ASN A 51 9.93 -1.61 2.63
N ASP A 52 10.63 -0.83 1.79
CA ASP A 52 10.11 -0.40 0.49
C ASP A 52 9.76 -1.57 -0.42
N ARG A 53 10.55 -2.63 -0.40
CA ARG A 53 10.29 -3.82 -1.22
C ARG A 53 9.01 -4.52 -0.75
N GLN A 54 8.83 -4.67 0.55
CA GLN A 54 7.65 -5.30 1.13
C GLN A 54 6.40 -4.47 0.87
N LEU A 55 6.51 -3.16 0.99
CA LEU A 55 5.40 -2.25 0.67
C LEU A 55 5.00 -2.35 -0.79
N SER A 56 5.97 -2.44 -1.69
CA SER A 56 5.72 -2.58 -3.13
C SER A 56 5.02 -3.91 -3.44
N GLU A 57 5.44 -5.00 -2.80
CA GLU A 57 4.77 -6.30 -2.92
C GLU A 57 3.33 -6.23 -2.43
N LEU A 58 3.10 -5.61 -1.28
CA LEU A 58 1.76 -5.47 -0.72
C LEU A 58 0.88 -4.59 -1.60
N ALA A 59 1.42 -3.50 -2.14
CA ALA A 59 0.69 -2.64 -3.06
C ALA A 59 0.28 -3.39 -4.33
N GLY A 60 1.17 -4.22 -4.86
CA GLY A 60 0.88 -5.08 -6.01
C GLY A 60 -0.21 -6.10 -5.70
N PHE A 61 -0.12 -6.74 -4.55
CA PHE A 61 -1.14 -7.67 -4.08
C PHE A 61 -2.50 -6.98 -3.95
N ALA A 62 -2.56 -5.81 -3.30
CA ALA A 62 -3.79 -5.05 -3.11
C ALA A 62 -4.41 -4.65 -4.45
N THR A 63 -3.58 -4.29 -5.43
CA THR A 63 -4.04 -3.97 -6.78
C THR A 63 -4.65 -5.20 -7.46
N ASN A 64 -3.99 -6.36 -7.36
CA ASN A 64 -4.50 -7.60 -7.93
C ASN A 64 -5.81 -8.04 -7.28
N LEU A 65 -5.92 -7.86 -5.97
CA LEU A 65 -7.13 -8.17 -5.23
C LEU A 65 -8.30 -7.29 -5.67
N ASP A 66 -8.03 -6.00 -5.86
CA ASP A 66 -9.03 -5.04 -6.34
C ASP A 66 -9.52 -5.35 -7.76
N ARG A 67 -8.65 -5.95 -8.59
CA ARG A 67 -8.98 -6.34 -9.97
C ARG A 67 -9.58 -7.73 -10.07
N ALA A 68 -9.56 -8.51 -9.00
CA ALA A 68 -10.09 -9.87 -9.01
C ALA A 68 -11.60 -9.85 -9.23
N GLU A 69 -12.07 -10.56 -10.24
CA GLU A 69 -13.48 -10.65 -10.59
C GLU A 69 -14.14 -11.86 -9.94
N THR A 70 -13.33 -12.85 -9.52
CA THR A 70 -13.83 -14.09 -8.93
C THR A 70 -13.06 -14.41 -7.65
N PRO A 71 -13.66 -15.19 -6.73
CA PRO A 71 -12.95 -15.65 -5.53
C PRO A 71 -11.69 -16.47 -5.85
N VAL A 72 -11.69 -17.19 -6.95
CA VAL A 72 -10.53 -17.98 -7.39
C VAL A 72 -9.35 -17.07 -7.73
N GLU A 73 -9.61 -15.97 -8.41
CA GLU A 73 -8.57 -14.98 -8.73
C GLU A 73 -8.03 -14.31 -7.48
N ALA A 74 -8.90 -13.98 -6.52
CA ALA A 74 -8.51 -13.40 -5.24
C ALA A 74 -7.59 -14.36 -4.47
N ILE A 75 -7.94 -15.64 -4.41
CA ILE A 75 -7.13 -16.68 -3.77
C ILE A 75 -5.78 -16.82 -4.47
N GLY A 76 -5.78 -16.77 -5.81
CA GLY A 76 -4.55 -16.80 -6.59
C GLY A 76 -3.62 -15.64 -6.25
N SER A 77 -4.19 -14.45 -6.01
CA SER A 77 -3.42 -13.28 -5.60
C SER A 77 -2.77 -13.47 -4.23
N LEU A 78 -3.46 -14.13 -3.29
CA LEU A 78 -2.91 -14.44 -1.96
C LEU A 78 -1.64 -15.29 -2.05
N LYS A 79 -1.57 -16.20 -3.02
CA LYS A 79 -0.41 -17.06 -3.21
C LYS A 79 0.83 -16.29 -3.70
N SER A 80 0.67 -15.07 -4.19
CA SER A 80 1.80 -14.26 -4.63
C SER A 80 2.57 -13.64 -3.47
N ILE A 81 2.02 -13.66 -2.25
CA ILE A 81 2.70 -13.16 -1.06
C ILE A 81 3.35 -14.33 -0.33
N ASP A 82 4.66 -14.47 -0.50
CA ASP A 82 5.44 -15.52 0.17
C ASP A 82 6.06 -15.06 1.49
N ASP A 83 6.06 -13.76 1.75
CA ASP A 83 6.69 -13.18 2.93
C ASP A 83 5.71 -13.16 4.12
N PRO A 84 5.93 -14.01 5.16
CA PRO A 84 5.04 -14.02 6.31
C PRO A 84 5.08 -12.73 7.13
N LEU A 85 6.13 -11.92 7.00
CA LEU A 85 6.23 -10.64 7.69
C LEU A 85 5.19 -9.65 7.15
N ILE A 86 4.89 -9.71 5.86
CA ILE A 86 3.86 -8.87 5.26
C ILE A 86 2.49 -9.22 5.87
N ALA A 87 2.16 -10.50 5.94
CA ALA A 87 0.89 -10.95 6.50
C ALA A 87 0.76 -10.52 7.97
N ARG A 88 1.83 -10.67 8.76
CA ARG A 88 1.84 -10.24 10.17
C ARG A 88 1.66 -8.74 10.30
N ALA A 89 2.31 -7.96 9.43
CA ALA A 89 2.19 -6.51 9.43
C ALA A 89 0.75 -6.07 9.14
N VAL A 90 0.09 -6.71 8.18
CA VAL A 90 -1.30 -6.41 7.84
C VAL A 90 -2.23 -6.68 9.03
N VAL A 91 -2.05 -7.83 9.70
CA VAL A 91 -2.85 -8.16 10.89
C VAL A 91 -2.59 -7.15 12.01
N ALA A 92 -1.32 -6.84 12.28
CA ALA A 92 -0.95 -5.89 13.32
C ALA A 92 -1.49 -4.48 13.03
N SER A 93 -1.42 -4.03 11.79
CA SER A 93 -1.98 -2.74 11.37
C SER A 93 -3.49 -2.70 11.52
N SER A 94 -4.17 -3.79 11.18
CA SER A 94 -5.62 -3.89 11.34
C SER A 94 -6.02 -3.72 12.80
N VAL A 95 -5.30 -4.35 13.72
CA VAL A 95 -5.56 -4.23 15.16
C VAL A 95 -5.22 -2.82 15.66
N ALA A 96 -4.06 -2.30 15.28
CA ALA A 96 -3.61 -0.96 15.70
C ALA A 96 -4.56 0.14 15.26
N CYS A 97 -5.18 0.00 14.08
CA CYS A 97 -6.06 1.02 13.50
C CYS A 97 -7.55 0.71 13.70
N ALA A 98 -7.89 -0.35 14.42
CA ALA A 98 -9.30 -0.74 14.63
C ALA A 98 -10.10 0.31 15.41
N PHE A 99 -9.45 1.02 16.31
CA PHE A 99 -10.11 1.97 17.21
C PHE A 99 -9.70 3.43 16.94
N GLY A 100 -9.12 3.69 15.82
CA GLY A 100 -8.78 5.03 15.52
C GLY A 100 -7.53 5.27 14.82
#